data_3e25bfcf6c230bd2444899ac602c2842
#
_entry.id   3e25bfcf6c230bd2444899ac602c2842
#
_cell.length_a   1.000
_cell.length_b   1.000
_cell.length_c   1.000
_cell.angle_alpha   90.00
_cell.angle_beta   90.00
_cell.angle_gamma   90.00
#
_symmetry.space_group_name_H-M   'P 1'
#
loop_
_entity.id
_entity.type
_entity.pdbx_description
1 polymer ?
#
loop_
_entity_poly.entity_id
_entity_poly.type
_entity_poly.pdbx_seq_one_letter_code
_entity_poly.pdbx_strand_id
1 'polypeptide(L)'
;MAEPTPPPVPESVTPWQLHTWLLRARGITPAAVQSLIGTLPQAVRAQAEIDWTRAASIRRAHPLIDTLGAALGLTPDDIDEAFREAAELG
;
A
#
# COMPACT_ATOMS: atom_id res chain seq x y z
N MET A 1 -27.26 -13.83 -15.92
CA MET A 1 -27.07 -12.44 -15.45
C MET A 1 -25.60 -12.26 -15.13
N ALA A 2 -24.96 -11.26 -15.73
CA ALA A 2 -23.55 -11.03 -15.50
C ALA A 2 -23.32 -10.44 -14.11
N GLU A 3 -22.26 -10.89 -13.43
CA GLU A 3 -21.90 -10.31 -12.16
C GLU A 3 -21.43 -8.87 -12.38
N PRO A 4 -21.72 -7.96 -11.43
CA PRO A 4 -21.23 -6.60 -11.57
C PRO A 4 -19.70 -6.59 -11.59
N THR A 5 -19.15 -5.84 -12.52
CA THR A 5 -17.71 -5.67 -12.59
C THR A 5 -17.25 -4.85 -11.39
N PRO A 6 -16.22 -5.29 -10.64
CA PRO A 6 -15.72 -4.49 -9.54
C PRO A 6 -15.20 -3.13 -10.05
N PRO A 7 -15.26 -2.07 -9.23
CA PRO A 7 -14.69 -0.79 -9.63
C PRO A 7 -13.23 -0.94 -10.02
N PRO A 8 -12.74 -0.17 -10.99
CA PRO A 8 -11.33 -0.24 -11.36
C PRO A 8 -10.43 0.15 -10.19
N VAL A 9 -9.27 -0.50 -10.11
CA VAL A 9 -8.27 -0.17 -9.10
C VAL A 9 -7.55 1.11 -9.54
N PRO A 10 -7.48 2.13 -8.68
CA PRO A 10 -6.71 3.33 -9.00
C PRO A 10 -5.24 2.97 -9.27
N GLU A 11 -4.64 3.62 -10.24
CA GLU A 11 -3.22 3.39 -10.54
C GLU A 11 -2.30 3.85 -9.41
N SER A 12 -2.73 4.88 -8.69
CA SER A 12 -1.94 5.41 -7.57
C SER A 12 -2.86 6.07 -6.54
N VAL A 13 -2.34 6.17 -5.33
CA VAL A 13 -2.95 6.92 -4.23
C VAL A 13 -1.87 7.76 -3.57
N THR A 14 -2.26 8.77 -2.79
CA THR A 14 -1.28 9.54 -2.03
C THR A 14 -0.79 8.74 -0.83
N PRO A 15 0.41 9.02 -0.32
CA PRO A 15 0.88 8.39 0.92
C PRO A 15 -0.09 8.57 2.07
N TRP A 16 -0.66 9.78 2.23
CA TRP A 16 -1.64 10.05 3.27
C TRP A 16 -2.85 9.12 3.17
N GLN A 17 -3.37 8.94 1.96
CA GLN A 17 -4.52 8.08 1.72
C GLN A 17 -4.21 6.63 2.13
N LEU A 18 -3.09 6.10 1.68
CA LEU A 18 -2.74 4.71 1.96
C LEU A 18 -2.41 4.50 3.44
N HIS A 19 -1.63 5.39 4.05
CA HIS A 19 -1.31 5.30 5.47
C HIS A 19 -2.57 5.38 6.33
N THR A 20 -3.48 6.27 5.98
CA THR A 20 -4.75 6.43 6.70
C THR A 20 -5.61 5.18 6.57
N TRP A 21 -5.68 4.61 5.38
CA TRP A 21 -6.43 3.38 5.17
C TRP A 21 -5.87 2.23 6.02
N LEU A 22 -4.55 2.06 6.00
CA LEU A 22 -3.90 1.00 6.79
C LEU A 22 -4.22 1.15 8.28
N LEU A 23 -4.19 2.36 8.78
CA LEU A 23 -4.49 2.62 10.19
C LEU A 23 -5.95 2.32 10.53
N ARG A 24 -6.87 2.83 9.73
CA ARG A 24 -8.31 2.71 10.00
C ARG A 24 -8.87 1.32 9.74
N ALA A 25 -8.45 0.71 8.65
CA ALA A 25 -9.01 -0.58 8.22
C ALA A 25 -8.31 -1.78 8.86
N ARG A 26 -7.00 -1.66 9.14
CA ARG A 26 -6.19 -2.79 9.60
C ARG A 26 -5.46 -2.53 10.90
N GLY A 27 -5.54 -1.32 11.45
CA GLY A 27 -4.81 -0.99 12.67
C GLY A 27 -3.30 -0.94 12.49
N ILE A 28 -2.83 -0.80 11.24
CA ILE A 28 -1.41 -0.77 10.92
C ILE A 28 -0.92 0.66 10.95
N THR A 29 0.01 0.96 11.85
CA THR A 29 0.56 2.31 11.99
C THR A 29 1.69 2.55 10.98
N PRO A 30 1.99 3.82 10.64
CA PRO A 30 3.16 4.12 9.81
C PRO A 30 4.46 3.57 10.43
N ALA A 31 4.57 3.57 11.75
CA ALA A 31 5.74 3.02 12.44
C ALA A 31 5.89 1.52 12.20
N ALA A 32 4.77 0.78 12.15
CA ALA A 32 4.79 -0.65 11.86
C ALA A 32 5.30 -0.92 10.45
N VAL A 33 4.87 -0.12 9.46
CA VAL A 33 5.35 -0.24 8.08
C VAL A 33 6.83 0.09 8.00
N GLN A 34 7.26 1.15 8.69
CA GLN A 34 8.66 1.54 8.74
C GLN A 34 9.54 0.41 9.30
N SER A 35 9.05 -0.27 10.33
CA SER A 35 9.76 -1.43 10.91
C SER A 35 9.90 -2.57 9.92
N LEU A 36 8.86 -2.83 9.12
CA LEU A 36 8.91 -3.85 8.06
C LEU A 36 9.92 -3.49 6.99
N ILE A 37 9.96 -2.24 6.58
CA ILE A 37 10.95 -1.76 5.60
C ILE A 37 12.36 -2.00 6.15
N GLY A 38 12.57 -1.79 7.45
CA GLY A 38 13.84 -2.05 8.12
C GLY A 38 14.29 -3.51 8.08
N THR A 39 13.37 -4.45 7.84
CA THR A 39 13.71 -5.88 7.73
C THR A 39 14.10 -6.30 6.30
N LEU A 40 13.94 -5.43 5.32
CA LEU A 40 14.29 -5.73 3.93
C LEU A 40 15.81 -5.83 3.76
N PRO A 41 16.28 -6.59 2.75
CA PRO A 41 17.69 -6.61 2.44
C PRO A 41 18.28 -5.21 2.22
N GLN A 42 19.48 -4.99 2.68
CA GLN A 42 20.13 -3.68 2.62
C GLN A 42 20.12 -3.08 1.21
N ALA A 43 20.25 -3.90 0.19
CA ALA A 43 20.30 -3.44 -1.19
C ALA A 43 19.00 -2.74 -1.64
N VAL A 44 17.85 -3.13 -1.07
CA VAL A 44 16.55 -2.56 -1.45
C VAL A 44 15.97 -1.65 -0.36
N ARG A 45 16.49 -1.73 0.86
CA ARG A 45 15.95 -1.00 2.00
C ARG A 45 15.98 0.51 1.80
N ALA A 46 17.10 1.04 1.37
CA ALA A 46 17.25 2.48 1.20
C ALA A 46 16.27 3.03 0.18
N GLN A 47 16.09 2.33 -0.94
CA GLN A 47 15.14 2.74 -1.96
C GLN A 47 13.70 2.60 -1.47
N ALA A 48 13.42 1.51 -0.72
CA ALA A 48 12.10 1.31 -0.14
C ALA A 48 11.72 2.43 0.83
N GLU A 49 12.66 2.89 1.64
CA GLU A 49 12.43 4.00 2.56
C GLU A 49 12.11 5.29 1.81
N ILE A 50 12.84 5.56 0.73
CA ILE A 50 12.61 6.73 -0.11
C ILE A 50 11.22 6.63 -0.77
N ASP A 51 10.91 5.49 -1.37
CA ASP A 51 9.64 5.28 -2.06
C ASP A 51 8.46 5.38 -1.11
N TRP A 52 8.64 4.94 0.13
CA TRP A 52 7.57 4.99 1.13
C TRP A 52 7.38 6.36 1.74
N THR A 53 8.48 7.08 2.04
CA THR A 53 8.41 8.31 2.83
C THR A 53 8.40 9.58 1.99
N ARG A 54 8.96 9.55 0.77
CA ARG A 54 9.17 10.75 -0.03
C ARG A 54 8.40 10.78 -1.35
N ALA A 55 7.76 9.69 -1.72
CA ALA A 55 7.00 9.67 -2.97
C ALA A 55 5.76 10.57 -2.85
N ALA A 56 5.48 11.32 -3.90
CA ALA A 56 4.26 12.13 -3.98
C ALA A 56 3.02 11.28 -4.21
N SER A 57 3.19 10.09 -4.79
CA SER A 57 2.13 9.13 -5.00
C SER A 57 2.69 7.71 -4.88
N ILE A 58 1.84 6.78 -4.50
CA ILE A 58 2.18 5.38 -4.37
C ILE A 58 1.43 4.63 -5.46
N ARG A 59 2.19 3.95 -6.34
CA ARG A 59 1.60 3.21 -7.45
C ARG A 59 1.25 1.80 -7.05
N ARG A 60 0.06 1.35 -7.48
CA ARG A 60 -0.38 -0.03 -7.24
C ARG A 60 0.60 -1.06 -7.81
N ALA A 61 1.19 -0.76 -8.97
CA ALA A 61 2.12 -1.67 -9.65
C ALA A 61 3.55 -1.61 -9.11
N HIS A 62 3.84 -0.76 -8.13
CA HIS A 62 5.18 -0.65 -7.57
C HIS A 62 5.55 -1.95 -6.86
N PRO A 63 6.73 -2.55 -7.14
CA PRO A 63 7.12 -3.82 -6.52
C PRO A 63 7.13 -3.80 -5.00
N LEU A 64 7.43 -2.66 -4.39
CA LEU A 64 7.42 -2.49 -2.94
C LEU A 64 6.03 -2.77 -2.34
N ILE A 65 4.97 -2.43 -3.07
CA ILE A 65 3.60 -2.61 -2.59
C ILE A 65 3.29 -4.10 -2.40
N ASP A 66 3.66 -4.93 -3.36
CA ASP A 66 3.46 -6.37 -3.24
C ASP A 66 4.32 -6.96 -2.11
N THR A 67 5.55 -6.48 -1.97
CA THR A 67 6.46 -6.92 -0.92
C THR A 67 5.92 -6.58 0.46
N LEU A 68 5.52 -5.32 0.67
CA LEU A 68 4.96 -4.90 1.96
C LEU A 68 3.62 -5.56 2.22
N GLY A 69 2.78 -5.70 1.19
CA GLY A 69 1.50 -6.37 1.31
C GLY A 69 1.66 -7.79 1.82
N ALA A 70 2.56 -8.55 1.22
CA ALA A 70 2.83 -9.93 1.65
C ALA A 70 3.33 -9.98 3.11
N ALA A 71 4.21 -9.05 3.49
CA ALA A 71 4.73 -8.98 4.86
C ALA A 71 3.63 -8.63 5.87
N LEU A 72 2.62 -7.86 5.44
CA LEU A 72 1.48 -7.48 6.28
C LEU A 72 0.34 -8.51 6.25
N GLY A 73 0.49 -9.58 5.48
CA GLY A 73 -0.53 -10.61 5.36
C GLY A 73 -1.67 -10.22 4.40
N LEU A 74 -1.43 -9.27 3.52
CA LEU A 74 -2.43 -8.82 2.54
C LEU A 74 -2.26 -9.58 1.24
N THR A 75 -3.37 -10.11 0.70
CA THR A 75 -3.37 -10.71 -0.63
C THR A 75 -3.39 -9.61 -1.69
N PRO A 76 -3.08 -9.93 -2.97
CA PRO A 76 -3.24 -8.96 -4.04
C PRO A 76 -4.65 -8.35 -4.11
N ASP A 77 -5.68 -9.13 -3.84
CA ASP A 77 -7.06 -8.63 -3.79
C ASP A 77 -7.26 -7.65 -2.65
N ASP A 78 -6.66 -7.91 -1.48
CA ASP A 78 -6.70 -6.99 -0.35
C ASP A 78 -6.03 -5.67 -0.69
N ILE A 79 -4.92 -5.72 -1.43
CA ILE A 79 -4.21 -4.53 -1.85
C ILE A 79 -5.04 -3.74 -2.86
N ASP A 80 -5.70 -4.42 -3.80
CA ASP A 80 -6.59 -3.76 -4.75
C ASP A 80 -7.71 -3.02 -4.03
N GLU A 81 -8.32 -3.68 -3.04
CA GLU A 81 -9.37 -3.06 -2.23
C GLU A 81 -8.83 -1.88 -1.44
N ALA A 82 -7.62 -2.01 -0.90
CA ALA A 82 -6.96 -0.92 -0.18
C ALA A 82 -6.83 0.32 -1.06
N PHE A 83 -6.42 0.15 -2.30
CA PHE A 83 -6.28 1.27 -3.24
C PHE A 83 -7.62 1.89 -3.61
N ARG A 84 -8.66 1.07 -3.82
CA ARG A 84 -10.00 1.58 -4.10
C ARG A 84 -10.53 2.41 -2.94
N GLU A 85 -10.44 1.89 -1.73
CA GLU A 85 -10.95 2.57 -0.54
C GLU A 85 -10.10 3.77 -0.16
N ALA A 86 -8.77 3.65 -0.26
CA ALA A 86 -7.87 4.76 0.05
C ALA A 86 -8.11 5.96 -0.87
N ALA A 87 -8.37 5.71 -2.14
CA ALA A 87 -8.65 6.78 -3.09
C ALA A 87 -9.91 7.59 -2.75
N GLU A 88 -10.82 7.01 -1.97
CA GLU A 88 -12.04 7.70 -1.51
C GLU A 88 -11.78 8.58 -0.28
N LEU A 89 -10.63 8.40 0.37
CA LEU A 89 -10.24 9.23 1.51
C LEU A 89 -9.68 10.54 0.98
N GLY A 90 -10.24 11.57 1.31
CA GLY A 90 -9.64 12.72 0.80
C GLY A 90 -10.09 13.91 0.60
#